data_987cc4cee7b8efcd0a8ae1a25f05b1c4
#
_entry.id   987cc4cee7b8efcd0a8ae1a25f05b1c4
#
_cell.length_a   1.000
_cell.length_b   1.000
_cell.length_c   1.000
_cell.angle_alpha   90.00
_cell.angle_beta   90.00
_cell.angle_gamma   90.00
#
_symmetry.space_group_name_H-M   'P 1'
#
loop_
_entity.id
_entity.type
_entity.pdbx_description
1 polymer ?
#
loop_
_entity_poly.entity_id
_entity_poly.type
_entity_poly.pdbx_seq_one_letter_code
_entity_poly.pdbx_strand_id
1 'polypeptide(L)'
;MNQQERNICYNCFKEKPEGGGPCPCCGFDLEENAAKYPAALRAGTVLKGRYVIGRVLGQGGFGITYLAWEQSLEAKVAVKEYMPGEMAVRIGGLEVQPRSAARREDFAYGKERLQEEARILAKFMGQPNIAGVTDYFDENGTSYFVMDYVEGISFKTYIANAGGKVSTEEALNVMIPVLRALTAVHGEGLIHRDVTPDNIYITKDGNVKLLDFGSARYSLGDKSKSLDVILKVGYAPKEQYIRRGRQGPYTDVYSCAA
;
A
#
# COMPACT_ATOMS: atom_id res chain seq x y z
N MET A 1 17.97 19.51 -20.63
CA MET A 1 18.79 19.97 -19.48
C MET A 1 19.24 18.72 -18.75
N ASN A 2 20.54 18.49 -18.71
CA ASN A 2 21.13 17.34 -18.04
C ASN A 2 20.70 17.32 -16.57
N GLN A 3 19.89 16.32 -16.17
CA GLN A 3 19.77 15.95 -14.77
C GLN A 3 21.13 15.42 -14.34
N GLN A 4 21.93 16.25 -13.68
CA GLN A 4 23.05 15.77 -12.87
C GLN A 4 22.45 14.69 -11.94
N GLU A 5 22.94 13.48 -12.04
CA GLU A 5 22.66 12.41 -11.11
C GLU A 5 23.00 12.92 -9.71
N ARG A 6 22.02 13.49 -9.02
CA ARG A 6 22.19 13.84 -7.63
C ARG A 6 22.44 12.54 -6.89
N ASN A 7 23.58 12.44 -6.27
CA ASN A 7 23.97 11.27 -5.49
C ASN A 7 23.14 11.25 -4.19
N ILE A 8 21.87 10.80 -4.30
CA ILE A 8 20.90 10.80 -3.21
C ILE A 8 20.58 9.36 -2.79
N CYS A 9 20.23 9.20 -1.51
CA CYS A 9 19.71 7.95 -0.98
C CYS A 9 18.20 7.82 -1.30
N TYR A 10 17.81 6.76 -1.96
CA TYR A 10 16.40 6.50 -2.34
C TYR A 10 15.50 5.97 -1.21
N ASN A 11 15.94 6.08 0.04
CA ASN A 11 15.12 5.87 1.24
C ASN A 11 14.94 7.14 2.06
N CYS A 12 16.03 7.83 2.42
CA CYS A 12 15.92 9.06 3.21
C CYS A 12 15.91 10.34 2.36
N PHE A 13 16.22 10.24 1.06
CA PHE A 13 16.34 11.33 0.06
C PHE A 13 17.36 12.41 0.41
N LYS A 14 18.26 12.12 1.34
CA LYS A 14 19.42 12.97 1.64
C LYS A 14 20.56 12.69 0.66
N GLU A 15 21.43 13.68 0.50
CA GLU A 15 22.67 13.50 -0.25
C GLU A 15 23.50 12.36 0.34
N LYS A 16 24.09 11.59 -0.54
CA LYS A 16 24.96 10.44 -0.22
C LYS A 16 26.35 10.73 -0.77
N PRO A 17 27.43 10.42 -0.04
CA PRO A 17 28.78 10.50 -0.57
C PRO A 17 28.92 9.66 -1.83
N GLU A 18 29.82 10.06 -2.74
CA GLU A 18 30.21 9.22 -3.88
C GLU A 18 30.80 7.92 -3.37
N GLY A 19 30.28 6.79 -3.88
CA GLY A 19 30.71 5.44 -3.49
C GLY A 19 29.54 4.49 -3.34
N GLY A 20 29.78 3.20 -3.54
CA GLY A 20 28.81 2.13 -3.37
C GLY A 20 28.48 1.85 -1.90
N GLY A 21 27.55 0.92 -1.67
CA GLY A 21 27.20 0.39 -0.35
C GLY A 21 26.04 1.14 0.35
N PRO A 22 25.75 0.74 1.60
CA PRO A 22 24.62 1.27 2.36
C PRO A 22 24.71 2.76 2.64
N CYS A 23 23.58 3.42 2.72
CA CYS A 23 23.48 4.84 3.06
C CYS A 23 23.98 5.11 4.49
N PRO A 24 24.94 6.02 4.71
CA PRO A 24 25.46 6.29 6.05
C PRO A 24 24.43 6.95 6.99
N CYS A 25 23.37 7.57 6.45
CA CYS A 25 22.32 8.21 7.24
C CYS A 25 21.23 7.24 7.72
N CYS A 26 20.91 6.20 6.95
CA CYS A 26 19.75 5.36 7.24
C CYS A 26 19.98 3.87 7.01
N GLY A 27 21.19 3.45 6.64
CA GLY A 27 21.56 2.04 6.40
C GLY A 27 20.93 1.40 5.16
N PHE A 28 20.20 2.14 4.33
CA PHE A 28 19.54 1.59 3.16
C PHE A 28 20.55 1.15 2.10
N ASP A 29 20.44 -0.09 1.65
CA ASP A 29 21.21 -0.65 0.55
C ASP A 29 20.34 -0.76 -0.71
N LEU A 30 20.77 -0.10 -1.77
CA LEU A 30 20.07 -0.05 -3.04
C LEU A 30 20.14 -1.37 -3.79
N GLU A 31 21.29 -2.03 -3.76
CA GLU A 31 21.51 -3.30 -4.46
C GLU A 31 20.74 -4.43 -3.82
N GLU A 32 20.72 -4.49 -2.48
CA GLU A 32 19.92 -5.44 -1.73
C GLU A 32 18.42 -5.26 -2.03
N ASN A 33 17.94 -4.00 -2.05
CA ASN A 33 16.53 -3.71 -2.36
C ASN A 33 16.18 -4.12 -3.80
N ALA A 34 17.06 -3.84 -4.78
CA ALA A 34 16.85 -4.22 -6.16
C ALA A 34 16.86 -5.74 -6.36
N ALA A 35 17.78 -6.45 -5.71
CA ALA A 35 17.85 -7.91 -5.75
C ALA A 35 16.61 -8.58 -5.15
N LYS A 36 16.07 -8.02 -4.06
CA LYS A 36 14.86 -8.51 -3.39
C LYS A 36 13.59 -8.33 -4.23
N TYR A 37 13.54 -7.28 -5.06
CA TYR A 37 12.35 -6.92 -5.83
C TYR A 37 12.68 -6.74 -7.33
N PRO A 38 13.02 -7.82 -8.05
CA PRO A 38 13.49 -7.74 -9.43
C PRO A 38 12.45 -7.23 -10.44
N ALA A 39 11.16 -7.31 -10.12
CA ALA A 39 10.07 -6.81 -10.95
C ALA A 39 9.72 -5.34 -10.67
N ALA A 40 10.33 -4.72 -9.66
CA ALA A 40 10.06 -3.33 -9.29
C ALA A 40 10.68 -2.33 -10.29
N LEU A 41 10.14 -1.11 -10.31
CA LEU A 41 10.80 0.03 -10.95
C LEU A 41 12.17 0.27 -10.30
N ARG A 42 13.13 0.68 -11.10
CA ARG A 42 14.44 1.09 -10.57
C ARG A 42 14.27 2.36 -9.73
N ALA A 43 14.95 2.41 -8.60
CA ALA A 43 15.02 3.64 -7.82
C ALA A 43 15.62 4.77 -8.67
N GLY A 44 15.09 5.97 -8.52
CA GLY A 44 15.40 7.11 -9.38
C GLY A 44 14.51 7.25 -10.61
N THR A 45 13.69 6.25 -10.97
CA THR A 45 12.65 6.41 -12.01
C THR A 45 11.72 7.56 -11.64
N VAL A 46 11.44 8.43 -12.60
CA VAL A 46 10.54 9.57 -12.41
C VAL A 46 9.20 9.25 -13.08
N LEU A 47 8.14 9.21 -12.30
CA LEU A 47 6.77 9.05 -12.78
C LEU A 47 6.07 10.40 -12.87
N LYS A 48 5.25 10.57 -13.92
CA LYS A 48 4.47 11.81 -14.19
C LYS A 48 5.33 13.07 -14.15
N GLY A 49 6.66 12.95 -14.41
CA GLY A 49 7.61 14.06 -14.31
C GLY A 49 7.73 14.68 -12.90
N ARG A 50 7.21 14.03 -11.87
CA ARG A 50 7.02 14.61 -10.54
C ARG A 50 7.46 13.69 -9.39
N TYR A 51 7.23 12.39 -9.49
CA TYR A 51 7.46 11.44 -8.41
C TYR A 51 8.73 10.64 -8.65
N VAL A 52 9.77 10.88 -7.88
CA VAL A 52 11.03 10.12 -7.94
C VAL A 52 10.89 8.86 -7.10
N ILE A 53 10.88 7.71 -7.74
CA ILE A 53 10.75 6.41 -7.09
C ILE A 53 11.97 6.12 -6.22
N GLY A 54 11.71 5.73 -4.98
CA GLY A 54 12.70 5.27 -4.01
C GLY A 54 12.62 3.76 -3.79
N ARG A 55 12.82 3.33 -2.53
CA ARG A 55 12.79 1.92 -2.18
C ARG A 55 11.39 1.32 -2.30
N VAL A 56 11.33 0.01 -2.47
CA VAL A 56 10.09 -0.75 -2.33
C VAL A 56 9.69 -0.79 -0.85
N LEU A 57 8.44 -0.42 -0.57
CA LEU A 57 7.82 -0.54 0.76
C LEU A 57 7.21 -1.93 0.96
N GLY A 58 6.63 -2.48 -0.10
CA GLY A 58 6.04 -3.81 -0.09
C GLY A 58 5.64 -4.28 -1.49
N GLN A 59 5.54 -5.59 -1.65
CA GLN A 59 5.03 -6.24 -2.86
C GLN A 59 3.99 -7.28 -2.47
N GLY A 60 2.84 -7.23 -3.12
CA GLY A 60 1.73 -8.16 -2.93
C GLY A 60 1.22 -8.74 -4.24
N GLY A 61 0.16 -9.53 -4.18
CA GLY A 61 -0.43 -10.18 -5.36
C GLY A 61 -0.92 -9.20 -6.43
N PHE A 62 -1.32 -8.00 -6.03
CA PHE A 62 -1.90 -7.00 -6.93
C PHE A 62 -0.91 -5.92 -7.39
N GLY A 63 0.25 -5.80 -6.74
CA GLY A 63 1.18 -4.77 -7.15
C GLY A 63 2.33 -4.51 -6.19
N ILE A 64 3.01 -3.40 -6.44
CA ILE A 64 4.19 -2.98 -5.71
C ILE A 64 3.95 -1.58 -5.15
N THR A 65 4.28 -1.38 -3.88
CA THR A 65 4.23 -0.06 -3.25
C THR A 65 5.64 0.47 -3.03
N TYR A 66 5.88 1.69 -3.44
CA TYR A 66 7.15 2.38 -3.37
C TYR A 66 7.09 3.54 -2.40
N LEU A 67 8.17 3.81 -1.71
CA LEU A 67 8.48 5.15 -1.23
C LEU A 67 8.83 6.02 -2.44
N ALA A 68 8.35 7.24 -2.51
CA ALA A 68 8.74 8.19 -3.54
C ALA A 68 8.94 9.60 -2.96
N TRP A 69 9.69 10.42 -3.70
CA TRP A 69 9.85 11.84 -3.42
C TRP A 69 9.01 12.66 -4.39
N GLU A 70 8.09 13.41 -3.86
CA GLU A 70 7.32 14.38 -4.62
C GLU A 70 8.13 15.68 -4.73
N GLN A 71 8.54 16.01 -5.96
CA GLN A 71 9.51 17.07 -6.21
C GLN A 71 8.97 18.49 -5.99
N SER A 72 7.66 18.72 -6.22
CA SER A 72 7.07 20.05 -6.11
C SER A 72 6.79 20.46 -4.67
N LEU A 73 6.44 19.48 -3.82
CA LEU A 73 6.15 19.70 -2.40
C LEU A 73 7.33 19.36 -1.49
N GLU A 74 8.41 18.81 -2.08
CA GLU A 74 9.59 18.32 -1.34
C GLU A 74 9.23 17.37 -0.20
N ALA A 75 8.33 16.42 -0.48
CA ALA A 75 7.76 15.53 0.51
C ALA A 75 7.86 14.06 0.12
N LYS A 76 7.93 13.19 1.12
CA LYS A 76 7.81 11.75 0.94
C LYS A 76 6.34 11.39 0.72
N VAL A 77 6.10 10.53 -0.28
CA VAL A 77 4.80 9.95 -0.59
C VAL A 77 4.94 8.44 -0.78
N ALA A 78 3.85 7.70 -0.71
CA ALA A 78 3.81 6.31 -1.14
C ALA A 78 3.14 6.23 -2.51
N VAL A 79 3.72 5.44 -3.43
CA VAL A 79 3.17 5.20 -4.77
C VAL A 79 2.85 3.73 -4.91
N LYS A 80 1.58 3.40 -5.13
CA LYS A 80 1.13 2.03 -5.40
C LYS A 80 1.00 1.83 -6.91
N GLU A 81 1.69 0.84 -7.43
CA GLU A 81 1.69 0.42 -8.83
C GLU A 81 0.87 -0.85 -8.99
N TYR A 82 0.00 -0.93 -9.99
CA TYR A 82 -0.62 -2.18 -10.38
C TYR A 82 0.37 -3.04 -11.17
N MET A 83 0.92 -4.06 -10.53
CA MET A 83 1.90 -4.98 -11.11
C MET A 83 1.66 -6.40 -10.58
N PRO A 84 0.57 -7.08 -11.01
CA PRO A 84 0.27 -8.44 -10.57
C PRO A 84 1.25 -9.43 -11.22
N GLY A 85 2.20 -9.97 -10.44
CA GLY A 85 3.29 -10.79 -10.93
C GLY A 85 2.88 -12.07 -11.67
N GLU A 86 1.69 -12.62 -11.37
CA GLU A 86 1.15 -13.78 -12.07
C GLU A 86 0.55 -13.45 -13.45
N MET A 87 0.06 -12.23 -13.64
CA MET A 87 -0.66 -11.81 -14.85
C MET A 87 0.13 -10.87 -15.74
N ALA A 88 1.14 -10.18 -15.18
CA ALA A 88 1.90 -9.15 -15.89
C ALA A 88 3.40 -9.37 -15.82
N VAL A 89 4.10 -8.72 -16.72
CA VAL A 89 5.57 -8.70 -16.80
C VAL A 89 6.04 -7.27 -17.11
N ARG A 90 7.19 -6.88 -16.54
CA ARG A 90 7.83 -5.61 -16.87
C ARG A 90 8.83 -5.80 -18.02
N ILE A 91 8.72 -4.94 -19.03
CA ILE A 91 9.57 -4.95 -20.21
C ILE A 91 10.42 -3.68 -20.23
N GLY A 92 11.68 -3.83 -20.60
CA GLY A 92 12.62 -2.70 -20.67
C GLY A 92 12.83 -1.94 -19.37
N GLY A 93 12.48 -2.55 -18.23
CA GLY A 93 12.63 -1.94 -16.90
C GLY A 93 11.53 -0.93 -16.53
N LEU A 94 10.62 -0.60 -17.44
CA LEU A 94 9.55 0.38 -17.22
C LEU A 94 8.15 -0.16 -17.53
N GLU A 95 7.93 -0.61 -18.76
CA GLU A 95 6.61 -0.90 -19.28
C GLU A 95 6.03 -2.22 -18.72
N VAL A 96 4.78 -2.18 -18.28
CA VAL A 96 4.04 -3.34 -17.79
C VAL A 96 3.09 -3.84 -18.85
N GLN A 97 3.15 -5.12 -19.15
CA GLN A 97 2.27 -5.77 -20.12
C GLN A 97 1.71 -7.06 -19.56
N PRO A 98 0.48 -7.47 -19.97
CA PRO A 98 -0.05 -8.79 -19.68
C PRO A 98 0.87 -9.89 -20.24
N ARG A 99 1.12 -10.95 -19.47
CA ARG A 99 1.97 -12.09 -19.89
C ARG A 99 1.47 -12.82 -21.13
N SER A 100 0.17 -12.74 -21.44
CA SER A 100 -0.43 -13.36 -22.62
C SER A 100 -1.69 -12.63 -23.04
N ALA A 101 -2.14 -12.89 -24.29
CA ALA A 101 -3.40 -12.35 -24.81
C ALA A 101 -4.60 -12.77 -23.94
N ALA A 102 -4.60 -13.99 -23.40
CA ALA A 102 -5.66 -14.51 -22.53
C ALA A 102 -5.77 -13.76 -21.19
N ARG A 103 -4.72 -13.06 -20.74
CA ARG A 103 -4.70 -12.30 -19.48
C ARG A 103 -5.06 -10.82 -19.65
N ARG A 104 -5.31 -10.35 -20.88
CA ARG A 104 -5.58 -8.92 -21.14
C ARG A 104 -6.82 -8.41 -20.42
N GLU A 105 -7.91 -9.17 -20.45
CA GLU A 105 -9.17 -8.78 -19.81
C GLU A 105 -9.05 -8.75 -18.28
N ASP A 106 -8.41 -9.79 -17.71
CA ASP A 106 -8.16 -9.86 -16.26
C ASP A 106 -7.25 -8.71 -15.80
N PHE A 107 -6.22 -8.39 -16.61
CA PHE A 107 -5.30 -7.28 -16.33
C PHE A 107 -6.00 -5.91 -16.39
N ALA A 108 -6.82 -5.68 -17.43
CA ALA A 108 -7.62 -4.46 -17.56
C ALA A 108 -8.60 -4.30 -16.39
N TYR A 109 -9.29 -5.39 -16.02
CA TYR A 109 -10.17 -5.40 -14.86
C TYR A 109 -9.44 -5.06 -13.56
N GLY A 110 -8.23 -5.59 -13.36
CA GLY A 110 -7.43 -5.26 -12.17
C GLY A 110 -6.98 -3.80 -12.12
N LYS A 111 -6.69 -3.16 -13.27
CA LYS A 111 -6.44 -1.71 -13.36
C LYS A 111 -7.67 -0.90 -12.90
N GLU A 112 -8.86 -1.28 -13.37
CA GLU A 112 -10.12 -0.65 -12.94
C GLU A 112 -10.32 -0.78 -11.41
N ARG A 113 -9.97 -1.94 -10.85
CA ARG A 113 -10.04 -2.17 -9.39
C ARG A 113 -9.07 -1.28 -8.60
N LEU A 114 -7.84 -1.06 -9.10
CA LEU A 114 -6.91 -0.12 -8.49
C LEU A 114 -7.46 1.32 -8.52
N GLN A 115 -8.07 1.72 -9.63
CA GLN A 115 -8.71 3.03 -9.74
C GLN A 115 -9.87 3.19 -8.75
N GLU A 116 -10.66 2.14 -8.57
CA GLU A 116 -11.77 2.14 -7.61
C GLU A 116 -11.25 2.24 -6.16
N GLU A 117 -10.17 1.53 -5.82
CA GLU A 117 -9.49 1.67 -4.53
C GLU A 117 -9.06 3.12 -4.29
N ALA A 118 -8.42 3.76 -5.29
CA ALA A 118 -8.02 5.16 -5.19
C ALA A 118 -9.22 6.10 -4.99
N ARG A 119 -10.35 5.87 -5.69
CA ARG A 119 -11.59 6.65 -5.52
C ARG A 119 -12.22 6.46 -4.14
N ILE A 120 -12.17 5.25 -3.60
CA ILE A 120 -12.64 4.96 -2.24
C ILE A 120 -11.81 5.74 -1.23
N LEU A 121 -10.49 5.63 -1.32
CA LEU A 121 -9.57 6.34 -0.42
C LEU A 121 -9.71 7.86 -0.49
N ALA A 122 -9.98 8.40 -1.68
CA ALA A 122 -10.20 9.84 -1.87
C ALA A 122 -11.38 10.38 -1.05
N LYS A 123 -12.40 9.56 -0.74
CA LYS A 123 -13.52 9.96 0.12
C LYS A 123 -13.10 10.21 1.56
N PHE A 124 -11.99 9.62 1.99
CA PHE A 124 -11.48 9.73 3.36
C PHE A 124 -10.35 10.74 3.50
N MET A 125 -10.15 11.63 2.51
CA MET A 125 -9.18 12.72 2.62
C MET A 125 -9.49 13.58 3.85
N GLY A 126 -8.45 13.84 4.65
CA GLY A 126 -8.58 14.57 5.91
C GLY A 126 -9.04 13.74 7.12
N GLN A 127 -9.34 12.45 6.95
CA GLN A 127 -9.59 11.56 8.09
C GLN A 127 -8.27 11.23 8.80
N PRO A 128 -8.14 11.52 10.11
CA PRO A 128 -6.85 11.45 10.79
C PRO A 128 -6.26 10.02 10.84
N ASN A 129 -7.12 9.01 10.85
CA ASN A 129 -6.73 7.61 11.04
C ASN A 129 -6.73 6.79 9.74
N ILE A 130 -6.82 7.44 8.58
CA ILE A 130 -6.75 6.80 7.25
C ILE A 130 -5.67 7.52 6.43
N ALA A 131 -4.91 6.78 5.61
CA ALA A 131 -3.99 7.39 4.65
C ALA A 131 -4.77 7.93 3.45
N GLY A 132 -4.59 9.21 3.14
CA GLY A 132 -5.27 9.88 2.04
C GLY A 132 -4.60 9.59 0.68
N VAL A 133 -5.39 9.54 -0.40
CA VAL A 133 -4.90 9.51 -1.79
C VAL A 133 -4.84 10.92 -2.32
N THR A 134 -3.72 11.28 -2.94
CA THR A 134 -3.46 12.63 -3.46
C THR A 134 -3.43 12.69 -4.99
N ASP A 135 -3.18 11.57 -5.67
CA ASP A 135 -3.11 11.53 -7.13
C ASP A 135 -3.39 10.10 -7.67
N TYR A 136 -3.85 10.02 -8.92
CA TYR A 136 -4.01 8.80 -9.69
C TYR A 136 -3.66 9.09 -11.16
N PHE A 137 -2.92 8.19 -11.80
CA PHE A 137 -2.55 8.33 -13.21
C PHE A 137 -2.20 6.98 -13.86
N ASP A 138 -2.29 6.94 -15.18
CA ASP A 138 -1.84 5.84 -16.02
C ASP A 138 -0.50 6.22 -16.67
N GLU A 139 0.47 5.34 -16.58
CA GLU A 139 1.79 5.47 -17.21
C GLU A 139 2.40 4.07 -17.38
N ASN A 140 3.38 3.92 -18.27
CA ASN A 140 4.11 2.65 -18.47
C ASN A 140 3.21 1.41 -18.66
N GLY A 141 2.07 1.56 -19.33
CA GLY A 141 1.12 0.46 -19.59
C GLY A 141 0.31 0.00 -18.37
N THR A 142 0.50 0.62 -17.20
CA THR A 142 -0.19 0.29 -15.96
C THR A 142 -0.79 1.52 -15.29
N SER A 143 -1.27 1.37 -14.07
CA SER A 143 -1.88 2.44 -13.27
C SER A 143 -1.16 2.60 -11.94
N TYR A 144 -1.12 3.83 -11.48
CA TYR A 144 -0.52 4.23 -10.22
C TYR A 144 -1.49 5.09 -9.42
N PHE A 145 -1.44 4.99 -8.10
CA PHE A 145 -1.95 6.06 -7.25
C PHE A 145 -0.93 6.47 -6.18
N VAL A 146 -1.01 7.72 -5.79
CA VAL A 146 -0.15 8.35 -4.79
C VAL A 146 -0.94 8.58 -3.52
N MET A 147 -0.35 8.23 -2.39
CA MET A 147 -0.97 8.39 -1.08
C MET A 147 0.03 8.89 -0.04
N ASP A 148 -0.49 9.30 1.11
CA ASP A 148 0.32 9.68 2.25
C ASP A 148 1.34 8.59 2.57
N TYR A 149 2.62 8.98 2.70
CA TYR A 149 3.61 8.09 3.28
C TYR A 149 3.53 8.15 4.81
N VAL A 150 3.19 7.03 5.41
CA VAL A 150 3.11 6.92 6.86
C VAL A 150 4.47 6.52 7.42
N GLU A 151 5.19 7.50 7.96
CA GLU A 151 6.50 7.25 8.58
C GLU A 151 6.32 6.64 9.98
N GLY A 152 6.42 5.32 10.05
CA GLY A 152 6.17 4.57 11.27
C GLY A 152 6.45 3.08 11.09
N ILE A 153 5.90 2.27 11.98
CA ILE A 153 5.98 0.81 11.95
C ILE A 153 4.58 0.19 11.98
N SER A 154 4.43 -1.00 11.40
CA SER A 154 3.18 -1.74 11.53
C SER A 154 2.95 -2.17 12.98
N PHE A 155 1.69 -2.32 13.36
CA PHE A 155 1.33 -2.83 14.70
C PHE A 155 1.90 -4.24 14.93
N LYS A 156 2.00 -5.04 13.87
CA LYS A 156 2.70 -6.34 13.91
C LYS A 156 4.17 -6.19 14.32
N THR A 157 4.88 -5.24 13.72
CA THR A 157 6.27 -4.95 14.08
C THR A 157 6.36 -4.39 15.51
N TYR A 158 5.42 -3.54 15.90
CA TYR A 158 5.34 -3.03 17.26
C TYR A 158 5.19 -4.16 18.28
N ILE A 159 4.25 -5.09 18.07
CA ILE A 159 4.03 -6.26 18.93
C ILE A 159 5.30 -7.13 18.99
N ALA A 160 5.95 -7.37 17.85
CA ALA A 160 7.18 -8.16 17.80
C ALA A 160 8.30 -7.51 18.62
N ASN A 161 8.48 -6.20 18.50
CA ASN A 161 9.47 -5.43 19.28
C ASN A 161 9.16 -5.41 20.78
N ALA A 162 7.88 -5.51 21.16
CA ALA A 162 7.43 -5.59 22.55
C ALA A 162 7.51 -7.03 23.13
N GLY A 163 8.17 -7.96 22.45
CA GLY A 163 8.33 -9.34 22.92
C GLY A 163 7.12 -10.26 22.62
N GLY A 164 6.33 -9.93 21.60
CA GLY A 164 5.23 -10.76 21.08
C GLY A 164 3.87 -10.49 21.73
N LYS A 165 3.78 -9.57 22.66
CA LYS A 165 2.52 -9.17 23.33
C LYS A 165 2.57 -7.69 23.74
N VAL A 166 1.40 -7.11 23.87
CA VAL A 166 1.21 -5.74 24.38
C VAL A 166 0.22 -5.74 25.53
N SER A 167 0.24 -4.71 26.36
CA SER A 167 -0.75 -4.52 27.41
C SER A 167 -2.12 -4.17 26.82
N THR A 168 -3.18 -4.36 27.62
CA THR A 168 -4.54 -3.97 27.23
C THR A 168 -4.62 -2.46 26.92
N GLU A 169 -3.92 -1.62 27.70
CA GLU A 169 -3.89 -0.19 27.47
C GLU A 169 -3.24 0.18 26.15
N GLU A 170 -2.09 -0.41 25.81
CA GLU A 170 -1.43 -0.20 24.52
C GLU A 170 -2.30 -0.69 23.35
N ALA A 171 -2.94 -1.86 23.50
CA ALA A 171 -3.88 -2.37 22.49
C ALA A 171 -5.05 -1.41 22.26
N LEU A 172 -5.65 -0.87 23.33
CA LEU A 172 -6.76 0.09 23.23
C LEU A 172 -6.31 1.42 22.59
N ASN A 173 -5.11 1.90 22.91
CA ASN A 173 -4.54 3.10 22.31
C ASN A 173 -4.37 2.98 20.78
N VAL A 174 -4.16 1.76 20.27
CA VAL A 174 -4.10 1.48 18.83
C VAL A 174 -5.49 1.21 18.26
N MET A 175 -6.28 0.37 18.91
CA MET A 175 -7.55 -0.11 18.33
C MET A 175 -8.66 0.94 18.34
N ILE A 176 -8.71 1.87 19.31
CA ILE A 176 -9.71 2.96 19.32
C ILE A 176 -9.59 3.85 18.07
N PRO A 177 -8.41 4.35 17.66
CA PRO A 177 -8.23 5.02 16.37
C PRO A 177 -8.65 4.19 15.16
N VAL A 178 -8.33 2.88 15.14
CA VAL A 178 -8.76 1.97 14.06
C VAL A 178 -10.28 1.88 13.99
N LEU A 179 -10.97 1.71 15.12
CA LEU A 179 -12.43 1.67 15.17
C LEU A 179 -13.07 3.01 14.72
N ARG A 180 -12.43 4.15 15.01
CA ARG A 180 -12.84 5.46 14.46
C ARG A 180 -12.69 5.53 12.95
N ALA A 181 -11.58 5.02 12.40
CA ALA A 181 -11.39 4.91 10.96
C ALA A 181 -12.49 4.04 10.33
N LEU A 182 -12.76 2.87 10.92
CA LEU A 182 -13.82 1.96 10.45
C LEU A 182 -15.22 2.58 10.56
N THR A 183 -15.48 3.40 11.57
CA THR A 183 -16.76 4.13 11.66
C THR A 183 -16.97 5.03 10.46
N ALA A 184 -15.92 5.75 10.01
CA ALA A 184 -16.01 6.58 8.81
C ALA A 184 -16.21 5.71 7.55
N VAL A 185 -15.48 4.59 7.44
CA VAL A 185 -15.58 3.65 6.31
C VAL A 185 -16.98 3.04 6.22
N HIS A 186 -17.51 2.56 7.32
CA HIS A 186 -18.84 1.95 7.39
C HIS A 186 -19.96 2.98 7.15
N GLY A 187 -19.75 4.25 7.55
CA GLY A 187 -20.66 5.35 7.25
C GLY A 187 -20.86 5.62 5.76
N GLU A 188 -19.85 5.31 4.94
CA GLU A 188 -19.91 5.35 3.46
C GLU A 188 -20.48 4.05 2.85
N GLY A 189 -20.96 3.12 3.66
CA GLY A 189 -21.47 1.82 3.22
C GLY A 189 -20.38 0.85 2.77
N LEU A 190 -19.11 1.11 3.08
CA LEU A 190 -17.96 0.31 2.73
C LEU A 190 -17.57 -0.65 3.86
N ILE A 191 -16.88 -1.72 3.51
CA ILE A 191 -16.27 -2.66 4.43
C ILE A 191 -14.79 -2.79 4.03
N HIS A 192 -13.87 -2.75 4.99
CA HIS A 192 -12.42 -2.81 4.73
C HIS A 192 -11.95 -4.21 4.32
N ARG A 193 -12.36 -5.25 5.07
CA ARG A 193 -12.14 -6.68 4.81
C ARG A 193 -10.71 -7.20 5.01
N ASP A 194 -9.76 -6.34 5.32
CA ASP A 194 -8.36 -6.73 5.60
C ASP A 194 -7.79 -5.94 6.79
N VAL A 195 -8.55 -5.86 7.88
CA VAL A 195 -8.06 -5.28 9.14
C VAL A 195 -7.12 -6.29 9.81
N THR A 196 -5.83 -5.99 9.78
CA THR A 196 -4.80 -6.84 10.35
C THR A 196 -3.67 -5.99 10.94
N PRO A 197 -2.86 -6.52 11.85
CA PRO A 197 -1.72 -5.79 12.40
C PRO A 197 -0.68 -5.35 11.35
N ASP A 198 -0.65 -5.98 10.17
CA ASP A 198 0.20 -5.57 9.05
C ASP A 198 -0.30 -4.24 8.43
N ASN A 199 -1.62 -4.00 8.42
CA ASN A 199 -2.28 -2.85 7.80
C ASN A 199 -2.59 -1.72 8.78
N ILE A 200 -2.25 -1.86 10.06
CA ILE A 200 -2.34 -0.84 11.09
C ILE A 200 -0.94 -0.29 11.34
N TYR A 201 -0.74 1.00 11.15
CA TYR A 201 0.55 1.67 11.33
C TYR A 201 0.53 2.65 12.49
N ILE A 202 1.61 2.65 13.25
CA ILE A 202 1.86 3.60 14.34
C ILE A 202 2.96 4.53 13.87
N THR A 203 2.66 5.83 13.74
CA THR A 203 3.63 6.84 13.34
C THR A 203 4.64 7.12 14.47
N LYS A 204 5.73 7.81 14.14
CA LYS A 204 6.72 8.25 15.14
C LYS A 204 6.11 9.14 16.23
N ASP A 205 5.05 9.88 15.92
CA ASP A 205 4.33 10.76 16.84
C ASP A 205 3.21 10.04 17.61
N GLY A 206 3.13 8.69 17.48
CA GLY A 206 2.13 7.88 18.17
C GLY A 206 0.74 7.87 17.52
N ASN A 207 0.55 8.52 16.36
CA ASN A 207 -0.72 8.48 15.66
C ASN A 207 -0.91 7.11 14.98
N VAL A 208 -2.17 6.67 14.89
CA VAL A 208 -2.52 5.39 14.27
C VAL A 208 -3.19 5.63 12.92
N LYS A 209 -2.75 4.92 11.89
CA LYS A 209 -3.30 4.95 10.53
C LYS A 209 -3.68 3.55 10.08
N LEU A 210 -4.88 3.39 9.53
CA LEU A 210 -5.33 2.20 8.82
C LEU A 210 -4.97 2.36 7.34
N LEU A 211 -4.31 1.35 6.78
CA LEU A 211 -3.80 1.32 5.41
C LEU A 211 -4.45 0.18 4.61
N ASP A 212 -4.24 0.18 3.31
CA ASP A 212 -4.55 -0.87 2.34
C ASP A 212 -6.04 -1.21 2.21
N PHE A 213 -6.74 -0.38 1.44
CA PHE A 213 -8.15 -0.56 1.09
C PHE A 213 -8.36 -1.44 -0.17
N GLY A 214 -7.33 -2.15 -0.63
CA GLY A 214 -7.40 -3.01 -1.83
C GLY A 214 -8.46 -4.11 -1.74
N SER A 215 -8.85 -4.49 -0.53
CA SER A 215 -9.93 -5.45 -0.26
C SER A 215 -11.29 -4.79 0.01
N ALA A 216 -11.36 -3.46 0.11
CA ALA A 216 -12.59 -2.75 0.47
C ALA A 216 -13.70 -2.93 -0.59
N ARG A 217 -14.94 -3.04 -0.12
CA ARG A 217 -16.15 -3.24 -0.95
C ARG A 217 -17.36 -2.56 -0.32
N TYR A 218 -18.32 -2.21 -1.18
CA TYR A 218 -19.64 -1.81 -0.70
C TYR A 218 -20.37 -3.00 -0.07
N SER A 219 -21.01 -2.79 1.08
CA SER A 219 -21.75 -3.82 1.82
C SER A 219 -22.99 -4.33 1.09
N LEU A 220 -23.52 -3.56 0.14
CA LEU A 220 -24.72 -3.89 -0.62
C LEU A 220 -24.42 -3.85 -2.13
N GLY A 221 -24.55 -4.98 -2.81
CA GLY A 221 -24.76 -5.04 -4.26
C GLY A 221 -23.59 -5.29 -5.18
N ASP A 222 -22.38 -5.52 -4.67
CA ASP A 222 -21.24 -5.78 -5.55
C ASP A 222 -21.26 -7.25 -6.06
N LYS A 223 -21.67 -7.42 -7.34
CA LYS A 223 -21.62 -8.69 -8.08
C LYS A 223 -20.24 -8.95 -8.69
N SER A 224 -19.21 -8.22 -8.26
CA SER A 224 -17.87 -8.35 -8.83
C SER A 224 -17.36 -9.77 -8.67
N LYS A 225 -16.81 -10.30 -9.76
CA LYS A 225 -16.00 -11.53 -9.73
C LYS A 225 -14.90 -11.29 -8.71
N SER A 226 -14.86 -12.07 -7.63
CA SER A 226 -13.76 -12.02 -6.69
C SER A 226 -12.50 -12.43 -7.43
N LEU A 227 -11.62 -11.49 -7.74
CA LEU A 227 -10.21 -11.80 -7.83
C LEU A 227 -9.85 -12.37 -6.44
N ASP A 228 -9.21 -13.52 -6.41
CA ASP A 228 -8.98 -14.29 -5.18
C ASP A 228 -8.47 -13.36 -4.07
N VAL A 229 -9.35 -13.09 -3.11
CA VAL A 229 -8.98 -12.33 -1.91
C VAL A 229 -8.08 -13.28 -1.12
N ILE A 230 -6.80 -12.93 -1.01
CA ILE A 230 -5.89 -13.65 -0.12
C ILE A 230 -6.37 -13.38 1.30
N LEU A 231 -7.15 -14.32 1.83
CA LEU A 231 -7.70 -14.23 3.18
C LEU A 231 -6.57 -14.44 4.20
N LYS A 232 -6.45 -13.54 5.15
CA LYS A 232 -5.48 -13.69 6.24
C LYS A 232 -6.05 -14.59 7.32
N VAL A 233 -5.53 -15.82 7.35
CA VAL A 233 -5.90 -16.82 8.36
C VAL A 233 -5.71 -16.25 9.77
N GLY A 234 -6.72 -16.44 10.62
CA GLY A 234 -6.75 -15.90 11.98
C GLY A 234 -7.48 -14.56 12.11
N TYR A 235 -7.50 -13.73 11.08
CA TYR A 235 -8.16 -12.41 11.12
C TYR A 235 -9.45 -12.38 10.30
N ALA A 236 -9.51 -13.11 9.19
CA ALA A 236 -10.69 -13.15 8.34
C ALA A 236 -11.80 -14.01 8.97
N PRO A 237 -13.02 -13.48 9.18
CA PRO A 237 -14.15 -14.25 9.68
C PRO A 237 -14.69 -15.23 8.62
N LYS A 238 -15.44 -16.22 9.07
CA LYS A 238 -15.90 -17.33 8.23
C LYS A 238 -16.72 -16.90 7.00
N GLU A 239 -17.49 -15.82 7.09
CA GLU A 239 -18.28 -15.30 5.96
C GLU A 239 -17.41 -14.83 4.79
N GLN A 240 -16.15 -14.49 5.02
CA GLN A 240 -15.21 -14.16 3.94
C GLN A 240 -14.74 -15.39 3.16
N TYR A 241 -14.76 -16.58 3.78
CA TYR A 241 -14.40 -17.85 3.12
C TYR A 241 -15.57 -18.44 2.33
N ILE A 242 -16.79 -17.93 2.50
CA ILE A 242 -17.99 -18.43 1.84
C ILE A 242 -18.26 -17.59 0.60
N ARG A 243 -18.29 -18.20 -0.59
CA ARG A 243 -18.47 -17.54 -1.90
C ARG A 243 -19.66 -16.55 -1.98
N ARG A 244 -20.70 -16.75 -1.17
CA ARG A 244 -21.88 -15.87 -1.05
C ARG A 244 -22.14 -15.48 0.40
N GLY A 245 -21.11 -15.44 1.23
CA GLY A 245 -21.22 -15.03 2.62
C GLY A 245 -21.68 -13.57 2.70
N ARG A 246 -22.66 -13.32 3.54
CA ARG A 246 -23.07 -11.94 3.81
C ARG A 246 -21.99 -11.27 4.65
N GLN A 247 -21.44 -10.20 4.14
CA GLN A 247 -20.40 -9.41 4.79
C GLN A 247 -20.98 -8.04 5.14
N GLY A 248 -20.54 -7.47 6.23
CA GLY A 248 -21.02 -6.18 6.72
C GLY A 248 -20.00 -5.56 7.69
N PRO A 249 -20.31 -4.44 8.34
CA PRO A 249 -19.44 -3.82 9.35
C PRO A 249 -18.92 -4.79 10.42
N TYR A 250 -19.73 -5.80 10.79
CA TYR A 250 -19.33 -6.85 11.74
C TYR A 250 -18.16 -7.70 11.27
N THR A 251 -17.91 -7.79 9.95
CA THR A 251 -16.76 -8.49 9.38
C THR A 251 -15.46 -7.83 9.82
N ASP A 252 -15.38 -6.49 9.74
CA ASP A 252 -14.20 -5.74 10.18
C ASP A 252 -14.08 -5.73 11.71
N VAL A 253 -15.21 -5.66 12.43
CA VAL A 253 -15.23 -5.73 13.91
C VAL A 253 -14.66 -7.06 14.40
N TYR A 254 -15.00 -8.18 13.73
CA TYR A 254 -14.39 -9.48 14.05
C TYR A 254 -12.86 -9.43 13.90
N SER A 255 -12.38 -8.88 12.76
CA SER A 255 -10.94 -8.78 12.50
C SER A 255 -10.21 -7.89 13.52
N CYS A 256 -10.90 -6.90 14.10
CA CYS A 256 -10.35 -6.07 15.18
C CYS A 256 -10.23 -6.84 16.52
N ALA A 257 -11.04 -7.89 16.72
CA ALA A 257 -11.08 -8.66 17.97
C ALA A 257 -10.18 -9.90 17.93
N ALA A 258 -9.69 -10.26 16.75
CA ALA A 258 -8.83 -11.41 16.52
C ALA A 258 -7.35 -11.07 16.73
#